data_9e14cca6e1bc560d36d9b5fb3437099b
#
_entry.id   9e14cca6e1bc560d36d9b5fb3437099b
#
_cell.length_a   1.000
_cell.length_b   1.000
_cell.length_c   1.000
_cell.angle_alpha   90.00
_cell.angle_beta   90.00
_cell.angle_gamma   90.00
#
_symmetry.space_group_name_H-M   'P 1'
#
loop_
_entity.id
_entity.type
_entity.pdbx_description
1 polymer ?
#
loop_
_entity_poly.entity_id
_entity_poly.type
_entity_poly.pdbx_seq_one_letter_code
_entity_poly.pdbx_strand_id
1 'polypeptide(L)'
;NHPEWFFHKPDGSLGNRFGDWWDVADLDYRHKELWDYQIETLKYWARLVDGFRCDVAPLVPLEFWKRAREEVAAVRPGCFWLCESVERGFHVAARAQGFASLSDAELYQAFDAGYDYDVYPYFRDYLEGRISLTQYADRLDAQEWLYPDNYVKLRFLENHDRARAAHILPDEKMRRNWTAFLFFQRGLTLVYNGQEVD
;
A
#
# COMPACT_ATOMS: atom_id res chain seq x y z
N ASN A 1 -7.01 14.97 -23.81
CA ASN A 1 -7.88 15.66 -22.85
C ASN A 1 -9.17 14.87 -22.72
N HIS A 2 -9.33 14.15 -21.61
CA HIS A 2 -10.41 13.21 -21.33
C HIS A 2 -11.01 13.56 -19.96
N PRO A 3 -11.82 14.64 -19.83
CA PRO A 3 -12.43 15.00 -18.56
C PRO A 3 -13.35 13.89 -18.02
N GLU A 4 -13.95 13.10 -18.89
CA GLU A 4 -14.82 11.96 -18.57
C GLU A 4 -14.08 10.83 -17.80
N TRP A 5 -12.78 10.80 -17.83
CA TRP A 5 -11.99 9.81 -17.09
C TRP A 5 -11.81 10.14 -15.60
N PHE A 6 -12.29 11.30 -15.20
CA PHE A 6 -12.17 11.77 -13.81
C PHE A 6 -13.54 11.82 -13.13
N PHE A 7 -13.52 11.67 -11.83
CA PHE A 7 -14.71 11.88 -11.02
C PHE A 7 -15.08 13.39 -10.99
N HIS A 8 -16.35 13.66 -11.25
CA HIS A 8 -16.92 15.00 -11.14
C HIS A 8 -17.85 15.10 -9.94
N LYS A 9 -17.71 16.18 -9.17
CA LYS A 9 -18.63 16.55 -8.10
C LYS A 9 -19.99 16.95 -8.67
N PRO A 10 -21.05 17.06 -7.83
CA PRO A 10 -22.37 17.50 -8.30
C PRO A 10 -22.40 18.88 -8.98
N ASP A 11 -21.43 19.74 -8.68
CA ASP A 11 -21.28 21.06 -9.31
C ASP A 11 -20.51 21.01 -10.64
N GLY A 12 -20.09 19.82 -11.08
CA GLY A 12 -19.32 19.61 -12.30
C GLY A 12 -17.81 19.82 -12.17
N SER A 13 -17.30 20.23 -11.02
CA SER A 13 -15.88 20.37 -10.78
C SER A 13 -15.19 19.00 -10.61
N LEU A 14 -13.91 18.92 -10.97
CA LEU A 14 -13.09 17.74 -10.66
C LEU A 14 -12.90 17.59 -9.16
N GLY A 15 -12.76 16.36 -8.67
CA GLY A 15 -12.54 16.11 -7.27
C GLY A 15 -12.29 14.65 -6.95
N ASN A 16 -12.38 14.35 -5.67
CA ASN A 16 -12.29 12.97 -5.17
C ASN A 16 -13.57 12.61 -4.41
N ARG A 17 -13.75 11.31 -4.21
CA ARG A 17 -14.89 10.73 -3.46
C ARG A 17 -14.62 10.71 -1.96
N PHE A 18 -13.34 10.75 -1.55
CA PHE A 18 -12.92 10.86 -0.16
C PHE A 18 -12.65 12.32 0.16
N GLY A 19 -13.58 13.00 0.81
CA GLY A 19 -13.61 14.45 0.97
C GLY A 19 -12.37 15.13 1.57
N ASP A 20 -11.47 14.36 2.19
CA ASP A 20 -10.25 14.85 2.83
C ASP A 20 -9.05 14.99 1.87
N TRP A 21 -9.15 14.43 0.66
CA TRP A 21 -8.04 14.46 -0.33
C TRP A 21 -8.23 15.62 -1.31
N TRP A 22 -8.00 16.82 -0.81
CA TRP A 22 -8.24 18.07 -1.55
C TRP A 22 -7.34 18.24 -2.79
N ASP A 23 -6.22 17.56 -2.83
CA ASP A 23 -5.18 17.60 -3.88
C ASP A 23 -5.30 16.46 -4.90
N VAL A 24 -6.30 15.59 -4.75
CA VAL A 24 -6.52 14.41 -5.61
C VAL A 24 -7.76 14.58 -6.48
N ALA A 25 -7.65 14.26 -7.76
CA ALA A 25 -8.78 14.02 -8.66
C ALA A 25 -8.87 12.50 -8.93
N ASP A 26 -9.96 11.87 -8.49
CA ASP A 26 -10.17 10.44 -8.69
C ASP A 26 -10.31 10.09 -10.16
N LEU A 27 -9.73 8.97 -10.54
CA LEU A 27 -9.94 8.35 -11.85
C LEU A 27 -11.19 7.48 -11.85
N ASP A 28 -11.93 7.52 -12.96
CA ASP A 28 -13.13 6.71 -13.14
C ASP A 28 -12.83 5.44 -13.95
N TYR A 29 -12.52 4.38 -13.25
CA TYR A 29 -12.18 3.07 -13.82
C TYR A 29 -13.34 2.36 -14.53
N ARG A 30 -14.51 2.97 -14.66
CA ARG A 30 -15.58 2.49 -15.54
C ARG A 30 -15.21 2.66 -17.01
N HIS A 31 -14.35 3.62 -17.33
CA HIS A 31 -13.84 3.89 -18.69
C HIS A 31 -12.67 2.98 -19.02
N LYS A 32 -12.87 2.04 -19.94
CA LYS A 32 -11.83 1.06 -20.31
C LYS A 32 -10.70 1.67 -21.12
N GLU A 33 -10.96 2.72 -21.86
CA GLU A 33 -9.96 3.52 -22.58
C GLU A 33 -8.92 4.14 -21.64
N LEU A 34 -9.35 4.51 -20.42
CA LEU A 34 -8.42 4.92 -19.36
C LEU A 34 -7.45 3.78 -18.99
N TRP A 35 -7.94 2.54 -18.93
CA TRP A 35 -7.09 1.38 -18.65
C TRP A 35 -6.00 1.22 -19.72
N ASP A 36 -6.39 1.30 -20.99
CA ASP A 36 -5.47 1.18 -22.11
C ASP A 36 -4.37 2.25 -22.03
N TYR A 37 -4.76 3.50 -21.78
CA TYR A 37 -3.82 4.61 -21.63
C TYR A 37 -2.85 4.40 -20.45
N GLN A 38 -3.37 4.01 -19.28
CA GLN A 38 -2.54 3.78 -18.10
C GLN A 38 -1.60 2.58 -18.29
N ILE A 39 -2.06 1.49 -18.90
CA ILE A 39 -1.23 0.32 -19.17
C ILE A 39 -0.12 0.65 -20.17
N GLU A 40 -0.40 1.39 -21.24
CA GLU A 40 0.65 1.86 -22.15
C GLU A 40 1.68 2.76 -21.44
N THR A 41 1.24 3.60 -20.51
CA THR A 41 2.13 4.40 -19.67
C THR A 41 3.02 3.50 -18.79
N LEU A 42 2.45 2.48 -18.15
CA LEU A 42 3.21 1.50 -17.34
C LEU A 42 4.22 0.74 -18.21
N LYS A 43 3.82 0.30 -19.42
CA LYS A 43 4.70 -0.39 -20.36
C LYS A 43 5.87 0.51 -20.83
N TYR A 44 5.61 1.81 -21.01
CA TYR A 44 6.66 2.78 -21.32
C TYR A 44 7.70 2.82 -20.17
N TRP A 45 7.25 3.04 -18.93
CA TRP A 45 8.13 3.14 -17.78
C TRP A 45 8.82 1.81 -17.43
N ALA A 46 8.17 0.68 -17.63
CA ALA A 46 8.76 -0.64 -17.38
C ALA A 46 10.05 -0.90 -18.18
N ARG A 47 10.27 -0.18 -19.28
CA ARG A 47 11.54 -0.24 -20.03
C ARG A 47 12.70 0.45 -19.31
N LEU A 48 12.40 1.31 -18.32
CA LEU A 48 13.36 2.19 -17.64
C LEU A 48 13.53 1.86 -16.16
N VAL A 49 12.55 1.19 -15.53
CA VAL A 49 12.55 0.86 -14.10
C VAL A 49 12.36 -0.63 -13.90
N ASP A 50 12.74 -1.14 -12.71
CA ASP A 50 12.64 -2.55 -12.36
C ASP A 50 11.31 -2.93 -11.70
N GLY A 51 10.49 -1.95 -11.31
CA GLY A 51 9.20 -2.18 -10.67
C GLY A 51 8.40 -0.92 -10.41
N PHE A 52 7.20 -1.10 -9.87
CA PHE A 52 6.25 -0.04 -9.55
C PHE A 52 5.79 -0.12 -8.10
N ARG A 53 5.74 1.02 -7.43
CA ARG A 53 4.93 1.21 -6.22
C ARG A 53 3.60 1.84 -6.65
N CYS A 54 2.51 1.15 -6.35
CA CYS A 54 1.17 1.56 -6.76
C CYS A 54 0.43 2.15 -5.57
N ASP A 55 0.14 3.44 -5.68
CA ASP A 55 -0.52 4.26 -4.67
C ASP A 55 -1.96 3.80 -4.45
N VAL A 56 -2.38 3.72 -3.18
CA VAL A 56 -3.72 3.34 -2.74
C VAL A 56 -4.35 2.22 -3.59
N ALA A 57 -3.58 1.19 -3.87
CA ALA A 57 -3.95 0.10 -4.77
C ALA A 57 -5.32 -0.56 -4.46
N PRO A 58 -5.80 -0.63 -3.21
CA PRO A 58 -7.12 -1.16 -2.88
C PRO A 58 -8.30 -0.49 -3.58
N LEU A 59 -8.18 0.77 -4.00
CA LEU A 59 -9.27 1.51 -4.63
C LEU A 59 -9.35 1.32 -6.16
N VAL A 60 -8.37 0.64 -6.74
CA VAL A 60 -8.31 0.35 -8.18
C VAL A 60 -8.79 -1.08 -8.43
N PRO A 61 -9.59 -1.33 -9.48
CA PRO A 61 -10.13 -2.67 -9.75
C PRO A 61 -9.05 -3.75 -9.90
N LEU A 62 -9.27 -4.91 -9.31
CA LEU A 62 -8.34 -6.04 -9.38
C LEU A 62 -8.07 -6.47 -10.83
N GLU A 63 -9.09 -6.44 -11.67
CA GLU A 63 -8.99 -6.79 -13.10
C GLU A 63 -8.06 -5.85 -13.86
N PHE A 64 -8.03 -4.55 -13.48
CA PHE A 64 -7.05 -3.61 -14.02
C PHE A 64 -5.63 -4.04 -13.63
N TRP A 65 -5.39 -4.34 -12.36
CA TRP A 65 -4.06 -4.75 -11.89
C TRP A 65 -3.57 -6.04 -12.55
N LYS A 66 -4.46 -7.04 -12.68
CA LYS A 66 -4.13 -8.30 -13.36
C LYS A 66 -3.76 -8.07 -14.82
N ARG A 67 -4.56 -7.30 -15.54
CA ARG A 67 -4.30 -6.96 -16.94
C ARG A 67 -3.00 -6.15 -17.09
N ALA A 68 -2.82 -5.14 -16.26
CA ALA A 68 -1.61 -4.30 -16.27
C ALA A 68 -0.35 -5.14 -16.04
N ARG A 69 -0.38 -6.05 -15.06
CA ARG A 69 0.73 -6.95 -14.77
C ARG A 69 1.05 -7.87 -15.93
N GLU A 70 0.05 -8.47 -16.56
CA GLU A 70 0.22 -9.35 -17.72
C GLU A 70 0.84 -8.60 -18.90
N GLU A 71 0.30 -7.44 -19.27
CA GLU A 71 0.78 -6.66 -20.41
C GLU A 71 2.18 -6.08 -20.16
N VAL A 72 2.47 -5.63 -18.94
CA VAL A 72 3.82 -5.17 -18.54
C VAL A 72 4.82 -6.32 -18.58
N ALA A 73 4.44 -7.52 -18.14
CA ALA A 73 5.33 -8.69 -18.17
C ALA A 73 5.79 -9.07 -19.58
N ALA A 74 4.97 -8.78 -20.60
CA ALA A 74 5.34 -8.97 -22.01
C ALA A 74 6.47 -8.01 -22.46
N VAL A 75 6.60 -6.85 -21.81
CA VAL A 75 7.64 -5.84 -22.11
C VAL A 75 8.84 -5.98 -21.18
N ARG A 76 8.59 -6.22 -19.90
CA ARG A 76 9.60 -6.36 -18.84
C ARG A 76 9.28 -7.59 -17.99
N PRO A 77 9.73 -8.80 -18.37
CA PRO A 77 9.61 -9.98 -17.52
C PRO A 77 10.29 -9.74 -16.16
N GLY A 78 9.61 -10.13 -15.08
CA GLY A 78 10.13 -9.96 -13.71
C GLY A 78 10.01 -8.54 -13.15
N CYS A 79 9.26 -7.64 -13.79
CA CYS A 79 8.92 -6.34 -13.21
C CYS A 79 8.27 -6.53 -11.83
N PHE A 80 8.79 -5.85 -10.80
CA PHE A 80 8.33 -5.99 -9.42
C PHE A 80 7.14 -5.06 -9.13
N TRP A 81 6.14 -5.57 -8.40
CA TRP A 81 4.92 -4.83 -8.07
C TRP A 81 4.71 -4.74 -6.57
N LEU A 82 4.79 -3.53 -6.04
CA LEU A 82 4.53 -3.20 -4.65
C LEU A 82 3.22 -2.42 -4.54
N CYS A 83 2.22 -2.97 -3.84
CA CYS A 83 1.01 -2.22 -3.54
C CYS A 83 1.16 -1.43 -2.24
N GLU A 84 0.73 -0.18 -2.26
CA GLU A 84 0.33 0.44 -1.02
C GLU A 84 -1.02 -0.14 -0.62
N SER A 85 -1.01 -1.01 0.40
CA SER A 85 -2.22 -1.42 1.10
C SER A 85 -2.68 -0.32 2.06
N VAL A 86 -3.80 -0.52 2.74
CA VAL A 86 -4.35 0.47 3.66
C VAL A 86 -4.74 -0.17 4.99
N GLU A 87 -4.88 0.62 6.02
CA GLU A 87 -5.31 0.16 7.33
C GLU A 87 -6.77 -0.35 7.30
N ARG A 88 -7.09 -1.28 8.21
CA ARG A 88 -8.45 -1.81 8.37
C ARG A 88 -9.52 -0.72 8.47
N GLY A 89 -9.23 0.37 9.18
CA GLY A 89 -10.16 1.49 9.34
C GLY A 89 -10.54 2.14 8.01
N PHE A 90 -9.58 2.28 7.11
CA PHE A 90 -9.81 2.80 5.77
C PHE A 90 -10.71 1.86 4.94
N HIS A 91 -10.46 0.55 4.95
CA HIS A 91 -11.33 -0.43 4.26
C HIS A 91 -12.77 -0.34 4.74
N VAL A 92 -12.98 -0.27 6.06
CA VAL A 92 -14.31 -0.16 6.65
C VAL A 92 -15.00 1.13 6.22
N ALA A 93 -14.31 2.26 6.29
CA ALA A 93 -14.85 3.56 5.89
C ALA A 93 -15.18 3.61 4.39
N ALA A 94 -14.29 3.12 3.53
CA ALA A 94 -14.50 3.10 2.08
C ALA A 94 -15.71 2.24 1.71
N ARG A 95 -15.81 1.04 2.26
CA ARG A 95 -16.94 0.12 2.01
C ARG A 95 -18.27 0.66 2.56
N ALA A 96 -18.25 1.33 3.70
CA ALA A 96 -19.45 1.98 4.26
C ALA A 96 -19.98 3.11 3.36
N GLN A 97 -19.11 3.73 2.55
CA GLN A 97 -19.46 4.74 1.54
C GLN A 97 -19.79 4.13 0.18
N GLY A 98 -19.81 2.79 0.07
CA GLY A 98 -20.14 2.08 -1.18
C GLY A 98 -18.96 1.93 -2.16
N PHE A 99 -17.73 2.21 -1.75
CA PHE A 99 -16.55 2.01 -2.60
C PHE A 99 -16.04 0.58 -2.49
N ALA A 100 -15.56 0.05 -3.62
CA ALA A 100 -14.73 -1.15 -3.59
C ALA A 100 -13.41 -0.82 -2.87
N SER A 101 -12.97 -1.74 -2.02
CA SER A 101 -11.66 -1.65 -1.39
C SER A 101 -11.12 -3.07 -1.25
N LEU A 102 -10.12 -3.40 -2.07
CA LEU A 102 -9.51 -4.73 -2.14
C LEU A 102 -8.76 -5.02 -0.85
N SER A 103 -8.97 -6.21 -0.30
CA SER A 103 -8.15 -6.72 0.80
C SER A 103 -6.74 -7.07 0.33
N ASP A 104 -5.79 -7.18 1.27
CA ASP A 104 -4.42 -7.58 0.95
C ASP A 104 -4.38 -8.96 0.27
N ALA A 105 -5.24 -9.91 0.69
CA ALA A 105 -5.34 -11.22 0.06
C ALA A 105 -5.79 -11.14 -1.42
N GLU A 106 -6.67 -10.20 -1.76
CA GLU A 106 -7.06 -9.93 -3.15
C GLU A 106 -5.90 -9.28 -3.93
N LEU A 107 -5.19 -8.33 -3.32
CA LEU A 107 -4.05 -7.65 -3.93
C LEU A 107 -2.91 -8.61 -4.28
N TYR A 108 -2.65 -9.64 -3.46
CA TYR A 108 -1.62 -10.66 -3.77
C TYR A 108 -1.91 -11.49 -5.02
N GLN A 109 -3.07 -11.36 -5.65
CA GLN A 109 -3.32 -11.93 -6.98
C GLN A 109 -2.64 -11.14 -8.11
N ALA A 110 -2.19 -9.92 -7.84
CA ALA A 110 -1.56 -9.04 -8.84
C ALA A 110 -0.25 -8.39 -8.36
N PHE A 111 0.06 -8.43 -7.07
CA PHE A 111 1.23 -7.79 -6.47
C PHE A 111 2.20 -8.80 -5.86
N ASP A 112 3.49 -8.47 -5.89
CA ASP A 112 4.55 -9.28 -5.29
C ASP A 112 4.73 -8.97 -3.81
N ALA A 113 4.44 -7.72 -3.41
CA ALA A 113 4.51 -7.29 -2.01
C ALA A 113 3.49 -6.18 -1.70
N GLY A 114 3.16 -6.03 -0.42
CA GLY A 114 2.29 -4.96 0.08
C GLY A 114 2.82 -4.36 1.38
N TYR A 115 2.46 -3.10 1.63
CA TYR A 115 2.78 -2.43 2.89
C TYR A 115 2.16 -3.15 4.09
N ASP A 116 2.85 -3.12 5.23
CA ASP A 116 2.43 -3.79 6.48
C ASP A 116 1.45 -2.94 7.32
N TYR A 117 0.51 -2.27 6.66
CA TYR A 117 -0.46 -1.40 7.33
C TYR A 117 -1.53 -2.15 8.12
N ASP A 118 -1.71 -3.44 7.92
CA ASP A 118 -2.62 -4.27 8.72
C ASP A 118 -2.09 -4.52 10.14
N VAL A 119 -0.77 -4.55 10.34
CA VAL A 119 -0.13 -4.79 11.65
C VAL A 119 0.46 -3.50 12.25
N TYR A 120 0.85 -2.52 11.45
CA TYR A 120 1.44 -1.27 11.93
C TYR A 120 0.63 -0.55 13.04
N PRO A 121 -0.71 -0.46 12.99
CA PRO A 121 -1.49 0.12 14.10
C PRO A 121 -1.29 -0.61 15.42
N TYR A 122 -1.14 -1.94 15.41
CA TYR A 122 -0.89 -2.71 16.63
C TYR A 122 0.52 -2.51 17.17
N PHE A 123 1.51 -2.26 16.31
CA PHE A 123 2.83 -1.82 16.76
C PHE A 123 2.73 -0.49 17.52
N ARG A 124 1.98 0.47 17.00
CA ARG A 124 1.71 1.74 17.68
C ARG A 124 0.97 1.54 18.99
N ASP A 125 -0.05 0.68 19.02
CA ASP A 125 -0.78 0.34 20.25
C ASP A 125 0.11 -0.28 21.31
N TYR A 126 1.07 -1.11 20.90
CA TYR A 126 2.07 -1.67 21.80
C TYR A 126 3.00 -0.57 22.39
N LEU A 127 3.55 0.31 21.54
CA LEU A 127 4.43 1.40 21.99
C LEU A 127 3.73 2.35 22.99
N GLU A 128 2.45 2.56 22.81
CA GLU A 128 1.62 3.40 23.68
C GLU A 128 1.05 2.63 24.89
N GLY A 129 1.42 1.38 25.09
CA GLY A 129 1.00 0.55 26.22
C GLY A 129 -0.46 0.09 26.19
N ARG A 130 -1.16 0.22 25.05
CA ARG A 130 -2.54 -0.22 24.91
C ARG A 130 -2.69 -1.73 24.77
N ILE A 131 -1.68 -2.39 24.23
CA ILE A 131 -1.61 -3.86 24.13
C ILE A 131 -0.25 -4.36 24.61
N SER A 132 -0.17 -5.65 24.95
CA SER A 132 1.08 -6.31 25.32
C SER A 132 1.92 -6.68 24.08
N LEU A 133 3.20 -6.97 24.28
CA LEU A 133 4.08 -7.50 23.24
C LEU A 133 3.54 -8.82 22.66
N THR A 134 2.97 -9.68 23.50
CA THR A 134 2.35 -10.94 23.06
C THR A 134 1.20 -10.68 22.10
N GLN A 135 0.32 -9.73 22.43
CA GLN A 135 -0.80 -9.38 21.55
C GLN A 135 -0.33 -8.78 20.22
N TYR A 136 0.77 -8.01 20.20
CA TYR A 136 1.37 -7.56 18.95
C TYR A 136 1.97 -8.73 18.15
N ALA A 137 2.70 -9.63 18.81
CA ALA A 137 3.27 -10.83 18.18
C ALA A 137 2.19 -11.73 17.57
N ASP A 138 1.05 -11.91 18.25
CA ASP A 138 -0.10 -12.65 17.74
C ASP A 138 -0.64 -12.06 16.42
N ARG A 139 -0.50 -10.74 16.22
CA ARG A 139 -0.92 -10.09 14.96
C ARG A 139 0.05 -10.38 13.82
N LEU A 140 1.35 -10.43 14.12
CA LEU A 140 2.35 -10.86 13.14
C LEU A 140 2.15 -12.33 12.76
N ASP A 141 1.95 -13.21 13.76
CA ASP A 141 1.71 -14.64 13.53
C ASP A 141 0.43 -14.87 12.71
N ALA A 142 -0.61 -14.10 12.97
CA ALA A 142 -1.87 -14.21 12.22
C ALA A 142 -1.71 -14.04 10.71
N GLN A 143 -0.71 -13.31 10.25
CA GLN A 143 -0.45 -13.13 8.81
C GLN A 143 -0.09 -14.45 8.13
N GLU A 144 0.55 -15.40 8.83
CA GLU A 144 0.97 -16.70 8.27
C GLU A 144 -0.22 -17.57 7.84
N TRP A 145 -1.39 -17.37 8.43
CA TRP A 145 -2.59 -18.17 8.10
C TRP A 145 -3.71 -17.34 7.47
N LEU A 146 -3.66 -15.99 7.55
CA LEU A 146 -4.65 -15.10 6.92
C LEU A 146 -4.35 -14.87 5.43
N TYR A 147 -3.08 -14.88 5.05
CA TYR A 147 -2.65 -14.54 3.69
C TYR A 147 -2.25 -15.78 2.89
N PRO A 148 -2.28 -15.72 1.55
CA PRO A 148 -1.79 -16.80 0.71
C PRO A 148 -0.26 -16.99 0.87
N ASP A 149 0.25 -18.18 0.56
CA ASP A 149 1.66 -18.54 0.76
C ASP A 149 2.66 -17.60 0.06
N ASN A 150 2.23 -16.93 -0.99
CA ASN A 150 3.04 -15.96 -1.73
C ASN A 150 3.03 -14.54 -1.14
N TYR A 151 2.42 -14.33 0.04
CA TYR A 151 2.40 -13.00 0.63
C TYR A 151 3.81 -12.52 1.02
N VAL A 152 4.08 -11.25 0.75
CA VAL A 152 5.31 -10.55 1.18
C VAL A 152 4.93 -9.18 1.71
N LYS A 153 5.24 -8.91 2.97
CA LYS A 153 4.99 -7.60 3.59
C LYS A 153 6.23 -6.72 3.50
N LEU A 154 6.03 -5.43 3.18
CA LEU A 154 7.04 -4.40 3.35
C LEU A 154 6.97 -3.89 4.79
N ARG A 155 7.93 -4.31 5.62
CA ARG A 155 8.05 -3.98 7.05
C ARG A 155 8.76 -2.65 7.24
N PHE A 156 8.26 -1.81 8.15
CA PHE A 156 8.84 -0.49 8.41
C PHE A 156 8.54 -0.01 9.84
N LEU A 157 9.37 0.87 10.36
CA LEU A 157 9.07 1.66 11.57
C LEU A 157 8.45 3.01 11.18
N GLU A 158 8.87 3.55 10.05
CA GLU A 158 8.43 4.82 9.49
C GLU A 158 8.40 4.78 7.96
N ASN A 159 7.67 5.72 7.37
CA ASN A 159 7.68 6.01 5.95
C ASN A 159 7.22 7.47 5.73
N HIS A 160 7.02 7.89 4.47
CA HIS A 160 6.61 9.27 4.13
C HIS A 160 5.24 9.68 4.69
N ASP A 161 4.37 8.72 5.06
CA ASP A 161 3.03 8.95 5.61
C ASP A 161 2.95 8.74 7.13
N ARG A 162 4.09 8.43 7.77
CA ARG A 162 4.14 8.08 9.20
C ARG A 162 5.11 8.96 9.95
N ALA A 163 4.84 9.11 11.25
CA ALA A 163 5.78 9.79 12.13
C ALA A 163 7.15 9.12 12.10
N ARG A 164 8.22 9.94 12.22
CA ARG A 164 9.60 9.48 12.28
C ARG A 164 9.80 8.48 13.40
N ALA A 165 10.63 7.45 13.15
CA ALA A 165 10.98 6.45 14.16
C ALA A 165 11.59 7.08 15.40
N ALA A 166 12.45 8.09 15.26
CA ALA A 166 13.02 8.83 16.37
C ALA A 166 11.97 9.54 17.25
N HIS A 167 10.84 9.95 16.65
CA HIS A 167 9.74 10.55 17.40
C HIS A 167 8.93 9.53 18.22
N ILE A 168 8.65 8.35 17.62
CA ILE A 168 7.84 7.31 18.28
C ILE A 168 8.65 6.39 19.19
N LEU A 169 9.96 6.33 18.98
CA LEU A 169 10.96 5.56 19.73
C LEU A 169 12.14 6.48 20.09
N PRO A 170 11.98 7.41 21.05
CA PRO A 170 13.01 8.39 21.38
C PRO A 170 14.26 7.75 22.01
N ASP A 171 14.12 6.59 22.66
CA ASP A 171 15.26 5.82 23.15
C ASP A 171 16.00 5.16 21.98
N GLU A 172 17.27 5.55 21.76
CA GLU A 172 18.09 5.07 20.64
C GLU A 172 18.29 3.55 20.68
N LYS A 173 18.47 2.97 21.86
CA LYS A 173 18.67 1.53 22.02
C LYS A 173 17.41 0.76 21.62
N MET A 174 16.24 1.24 22.04
CA MET A 174 14.97 0.65 21.62
C MET A 174 14.78 0.79 20.12
N ARG A 175 15.05 1.96 19.54
CA ARG A 175 14.95 2.20 18.10
C ARG A 175 15.84 1.26 17.30
N ARG A 176 17.09 1.07 17.69
CA ARG A 176 18.02 0.10 17.08
C ARG A 176 17.50 -1.33 17.18
N ASN A 177 16.97 -1.72 18.35
CA ASN A 177 16.41 -3.07 18.52
C ASN A 177 15.21 -3.31 17.62
N TRP A 178 14.31 -2.35 17.51
CA TRP A 178 13.14 -2.46 16.62
C TRP A 178 13.54 -2.44 15.16
N THR A 179 14.52 -1.62 14.76
CA THR A 179 15.07 -1.64 13.41
C THR A 179 15.67 -3.01 13.09
N ALA A 180 16.49 -3.56 14.01
CA ALA A 180 17.05 -4.91 13.84
C ALA A 180 15.94 -5.98 13.73
N PHE A 181 14.88 -5.87 14.55
CA PHE A 181 13.77 -6.80 14.52
C PHE A 181 13.09 -6.87 13.14
N LEU A 182 12.98 -5.74 12.42
CA LEU A 182 12.40 -5.74 11.06
C LEU A 182 13.17 -6.69 10.12
N PHE A 183 14.49 -6.73 10.22
CA PHE A 183 15.33 -7.58 9.36
C PHE A 183 15.22 -9.08 9.67
N PHE A 184 14.68 -9.44 10.83
CA PHE A 184 14.44 -10.84 11.22
C PHE A 184 13.02 -11.32 10.90
N GLN A 185 12.14 -10.44 10.43
CA GLN A 185 10.80 -10.82 10.04
C GLN A 185 10.76 -11.31 8.59
N ARG A 186 9.80 -12.18 8.28
CA ARG A 186 9.48 -12.53 6.90
C ARG A 186 9.01 -11.29 6.15
N GLY A 187 9.57 -11.04 4.97
CA GLY A 187 9.18 -9.93 4.09
C GLY A 187 10.35 -9.10 3.61
N LEU A 188 10.03 -7.89 3.19
CA LEU A 188 10.98 -6.84 2.79
C LEU A 188 11.12 -5.84 3.93
N THR A 189 12.28 -5.21 4.06
CA THR A 189 12.51 -4.16 5.05
C THR A 189 12.66 -2.81 4.36
N LEU A 190 11.86 -1.83 4.79
CA LEU A 190 12.03 -0.43 4.42
C LEU A 190 12.82 0.28 5.52
N VAL A 191 13.97 0.82 5.17
CA VAL A 191 14.66 1.86 5.93
C VAL A 191 14.37 3.18 5.22
N TYR A 192 13.58 4.03 5.86
CA TYR A 192 13.17 5.29 5.24
C TYR A 192 14.30 6.30 5.28
N ASN A 193 14.37 7.15 4.26
CA ASN A 193 15.42 8.16 4.11
C ASN A 193 15.65 8.98 5.39
N GLY A 194 16.86 8.93 5.94
CA GLY A 194 17.27 9.57 7.18
C GLY A 194 17.14 8.69 8.43
N GLN A 195 16.40 7.59 8.40
CA GLN A 195 16.25 6.68 9.53
C GLN A 195 17.60 6.06 9.97
N GLU A 196 18.54 5.96 9.05
CA GLU A 196 19.88 5.41 9.28
C GLU A 196 20.82 6.33 10.08
N VAL A 197 20.45 7.61 10.20
CA VAL A 197 21.27 8.64 10.90
C VAL A 197 20.55 9.29 12.09
N ASP A 198 19.30 8.90 12.37
CA ASP A 198 18.49 9.39 13.49
C ASP A 198 18.83 8.69 14.82
#